data_b66cda877c3d29c748941f946602ad8e
#
_entry.id   b66cda877c3d29c748941f946602ad8e
#
_cell.length_a   1.000
_cell.length_b   1.000
_cell.length_c   1.000
_cell.angle_alpha   90.00
_cell.angle_beta   90.00
_cell.angle_gamma   90.00
#
_symmetry.space_group_name_H-M   'P 1'
#
loop_
_entity.id
_entity.type
_entity.pdbx_description
1 polymer ?
#
loop_
_entity_poly.entity_id
_entity_poly.type
_entity_poly.pdbx_seq_one_letter_code
_entity_poly.pdbx_strand_id
1 'polypeptide(L)'
;ITMSLIIPLATLLIGYAANYSQELENEVPLRFRLFGFREQSMLGAKMIANLIFMTIALAIYTVADYLLLDIQVPQLSSALILIAALYVLAVILFVLAHAIASLTGKFGPTYGITMTLYFGFMVICGMMGVSVDRLPEGLQAVANALPMTYISRDFAGFWQGGSYDFTPLLLSFLLLGVIACAFLFASIWKNKRKIS
;
A
#
# COMPACT_ATOMS: atom_id res chain seq x y z
N ILE A 1 -9.66 11.52 5.98
CA ILE A 1 -8.31 11.41 5.43
C ILE A 1 -7.60 10.18 5.98
N THR A 2 -7.40 10.06 7.30
CA THR A 2 -6.68 8.92 7.90
C THR A 2 -7.31 7.58 7.55
N MET A 3 -8.64 7.48 7.58
CA MET A 3 -9.36 6.25 7.24
C MET A 3 -9.25 5.87 5.76
N SER A 4 -9.06 6.83 4.85
CA SER A 4 -8.85 6.53 3.42
C SER A 4 -7.55 5.75 3.16
N LEU A 5 -6.54 5.84 4.04
CA LEU A 5 -5.31 5.06 3.97
C LEU A 5 -5.53 3.55 4.21
N ILE A 6 -6.59 3.18 4.92
CA ILE A 6 -6.93 1.78 5.16
C ILE A 6 -7.23 1.06 3.84
N ILE A 7 -7.81 1.77 2.87
CA ILE A 7 -8.24 1.17 1.59
C ILE A 7 -7.05 0.62 0.80
N PRO A 8 -5.99 1.40 0.45
CA PRO A 8 -4.83 0.84 -0.24
C PRO A 8 -4.10 -0.20 0.61
N LEU A 9 -4.02 -0.05 1.92
CA LEU A 9 -3.40 -1.04 2.81
C LEU A 9 -4.18 -2.37 2.79
N ALA A 10 -5.49 -2.33 2.90
CA ALA A 10 -6.32 -3.54 2.88
C ALA A 10 -6.38 -4.19 1.50
N THR A 11 -6.56 -3.41 0.43
CA THR A 11 -6.74 -3.95 -0.92
C THR A 11 -5.44 -4.42 -1.54
N LEU A 12 -4.36 -3.63 -1.44
CA LEU A 12 -3.09 -3.93 -2.12
C LEU A 12 -2.15 -4.75 -1.22
N LEU A 13 -1.95 -4.36 0.03
CA LEU A 13 -0.99 -5.06 0.89
C LEU A 13 -1.54 -6.43 1.34
N ILE A 14 -2.79 -6.50 1.80
CA ILE A 14 -3.38 -7.77 2.28
C ILE A 14 -4.07 -8.51 1.14
N GLY A 15 -5.07 -7.89 0.50
CA GLY A 15 -5.94 -8.55 -0.47
C GLY A 15 -5.17 -9.11 -1.66
N TYR A 16 -4.34 -8.28 -2.28
CA TYR A 16 -3.53 -8.73 -3.41
C TYR A 16 -2.50 -9.80 -2.99
N ALA A 17 -1.77 -9.59 -1.88
CA ALA A 17 -0.78 -10.57 -1.43
C ALA A 17 -1.39 -11.94 -1.11
N ALA A 18 -2.55 -11.94 -0.45
CA ALA A 18 -3.31 -13.15 -0.14
C ALA A 18 -3.72 -13.90 -1.41
N ASN A 19 -4.37 -13.20 -2.35
CA ASN A 19 -4.81 -13.80 -3.61
C ASN A 19 -3.63 -14.32 -4.44
N TYR A 20 -2.57 -13.53 -4.58
CA TYR A 20 -1.42 -13.92 -5.37
C TYR A 20 -0.65 -15.09 -4.76
N SER A 21 -0.54 -15.16 -3.43
CA SER A 21 0.08 -16.30 -2.76
C SER A 21 -0.72 -17.59 -2.90
N GLN A 22 -2.06 -17.53 -2.92
CA GLN A 22 -2.91 -18.68 -3.25
C GLN A 22 -2.73 -19.12 -4.69
N GLU A 23 -2.62 -18.18 -5.64
CA GLU A 23 -2.33 -18.52 -7.03
C GLU A 23 -0.97 -19.21 -7.19
N LEU A 24 0.05 -18.73 -6.45
CA LEU A 24 1.37 -19.37 -6.44
C LEU A 24 1.32 -20.80 -5.88
N GLU A 25 0.60 -20.98 -4.77
CA GLU A 25 0.42 -22.28 -4.12
C GLU A 25 -0.33 -23.29 -5.02
N ASN A 26 -1.28 -22.77 -5.82
CA ASN A 26 -2.05 -23.56 -6.79
C ASN A 26 -1.41 -23.63 -8.18
N GLU A 27 -0.16 -23.18 -8.33
CA GLU A 27 0.61 -23.19 -9.59
C GLU A 27 -0.07 -22.46 -10.77
N VAL A 28 -0.97 -21.53 -10.49
CA VAL A 28 -1.70 -20.77 -11.52
C VAL A 28 -0.77 -19.99 -12.45
N PRO A 29 0.27 -19.27 -11.98
CA PRO A 29 1.21 -18.58 -12.86
C PRO A 29 1.98 -19.52 -13.77
N LEU A 30 2.29 -20.74 -13.31
CA LEU A 30 2.97 -21.76 -14.12
C LEU A 30 2.07 -22.21 -15.29
N ARG A 31 0.79 -22.45 -15.04
CA ARG A 31 -0.18 -22.82 -16.09
C ARG A 31 -0.30 -21.74 -17.16
N PHE A 32 -0.45 -20.46 -16.76
CA PHE A 32 -0.48 -19.35 -17.71
C PHE A 32 0.79 -19.26 -18.56
N ARG A 33 1.94 -19.53 -17.96
CA ARG A 33 3.23 -19.54 -18.66
C ARG A 33 3.30 -20.67 -19.70
N LEU A 34 2.75 -21.84 -19.40
CA LEU A 34 2.64 -22.96 -20.36
C LEU A 34 1.72 -22.63 -21.53
N PHE A 35 0.70 -21.77 -21.33
CA PHE A 35 -0.16 -21.24 -22.40
C PHE A 35 0.47 -20.07 -23.18
N GLY A 36 1.74 -19.71 -22.89
CA GLY A 36 2.47 -18.68 -23.63
C GLY A 36 2.26 -17.25 -23.12
N PHE A 37 1.57 -17.04 -22.01
CA PHE A 37 1.43 -15.71 -21.42
C PHE A 37 2.73 -15.23 -20.79
N ARG A 38 3.08 -13.96 -21.04
CA ARG A 38 4.26 -13.33 -20.44
C ARG A 38 3.96 -12.93 -19.00
N GLU A 39 4.85 -13.22 -18.08
CA GLU A 39 4.73 -12.90 -16.66
C GLU A 39 4.54 -11.40 -16.42
N GLN A 40 5.24 -10.55 -17.18
CA GLN A 40 5.12 -9.09 -17.11
C GLN A 40 3.70 -8.59 -17.46
N SER A 41 3.08 -9.18 -18.49
CA SER A 41 1.72 -8.81 -18.89
C SER A 41 0.70 -9.21 -17.84
N MET A 42 0.90 -10.37 -17.20
CA MET A 42 0.05 -10.83 -16.09
C MET A 42 0.17 -9.91 -14.86
N LEU A 43 1.40 -9.51 -14.53
CA LEU A 43 1.65 -8.61 -13.41
C LEU A 43 1.01 -7.23 -13.65
N GLY A 44 1.17 -6.67 -14.86
CA GLY A 44 0.54 -5.42 -15.24
C GLY A 44 -0.99 -5.48 -15.19
N ALA A 45 -1.59 -6.56 -15.71
CA ALA A 45 -3.04 -6.76 -15.63
C ALA A 45 -3.55 -6.84 -14.20
N LYS A 46 -2.85 -7.55 -13.32
CA LYS A 46 -3.18 -7.64 -11.89
C LYS A 46 -3.08 -6.28 -11.20
N MET A 47 -2.04 -5.51 -11.48
CA MET A 47 -1.89 -4.15 -10.95
C MET A 47 -3.07 -3.27 -11.35
N ILE A 48 -3.41 -3.23 -12.63
CA ILE A 48 -4.54 -2.45 -13.14
C ILE A 48 -5.86 -2.89 -12.49
N ALA A 49 -6.13 -4.19 -12.43
CA ALA A 49 -7.34 -4.72 -11.82
C ALA A 49 -7.47 -4.33 -10.33
N ASN A 50 -6.38 -4.41 -9.56
CA ASN A 50 -6.38 -4.02 -8.15
C ASN A 50 -6.52 -2.50 -7.97
N LEU A 51 -5.93 -1.68 -8.85
CA LEU A 51 -6.12 -0.22 -8.82
C LEU A 51 -7.57 0.16 -9.16
N ILE A 52 -8.21 -0.51 -10.12
CA ILE A 52 -9.64 -0.31 -10.41
C ILE A 52 -10.48 -0.69 -9.19
N PHE A 53 -10.21 -1.83 -8.57
CA PHE A 53 -10.91 -2.25 -7.35
C PHE A 53 -10.74 -1.23 -6.21
N MET A 54 -9.52 -0.74 -5.99
CA MET A 54 -9.23 0.32 -5.02
C MET A 54 -10.00 1.60 -5.35
N THR A 55 -10.10 1.98 -6.64
CA THR A 55 -10.86 3.17 -7.08
C THR A 55 -12.33 3.04 -6.71
N ILE A 56 -12.92 1.89 -6.97
CA ILE A 56 -14.33 1.62 -6.61
C ILE A 56 -14.51 1.70 -5.09
N ALA A 57 -13.60 1.08 -4.32
CA ALA A 57 -13.65 1.12 -2.86
C ALA A 57 -13.51 2.56 -2.32
N LEU A 58 -12.59 3.36 -2.88
CA LEU A 58 -12.44 4.78 -2.52
C LEU A 58 -13.68 5.60 -2.87
N ALA A 59 -14.29 5.34 -4.03
CA ALA A 59 -15.51 6.04 -4.45
C ALA A 59 -16.68 5.74 -3.49
N ILE A 60 -16.89 4.46 -3.16
CA ILE A 60 -17.93 4.04 -2.21
C ILE A 60 -17.67 4.67 -0.83
N TYR A 61 -16.43 4.62 -0.36
CA TYR A 61 -16.03 5.20 0.91
C TYR A 61 -16.30 6.71 0.94
N THR A 62 -15.87 7.44 -0.11
CA THR A 62 -16.08 8.89 -0.20
C THR A 62 -17.57 9.24 -0.21
N VAL A 63 -18.38 8.51 -0.99
CA VAL A 63 -19.83 8.71 -1.02
C VAL A 63 -20.43 8.47 0.37
N ALA A 64 -20.06 7.38 1.04
CA ALA A 64 -20.55 7.07 2.37
C ALA A 64 -20.15 8.14 3.40
N ASP A 65 -18.89 8.62 3.36
CA ASP A 65 -18.41 9.68 4.26
C ASP A 65 -19.23 10.96 4.10
N TYR A 66 -19.50 11.41 2.88
CA TYR A 66 -20.26 12.64 2.62
C TYR A 66 -21.77 12.50 2.87
N LEU A 67 -22.30 11.28 2.81
CA LEU A 67 -23.72 11.04 3.12
C LEU A 67 -23.99 10.88 4.62
N LEU A 68 -23.04 10.32 5.37
CA LEU A 68 -23.22 9.96 6.77
C LEU A 68 -22.58 10.95 7.74
N LEU A 69 -21.56 11.69 7.29
CA LEU A 69 -20.79 12.62 8.10
C LEU A 69 -20.84 14.02 7.50
N ASP A 70 -21.03 15.01 8.34
CA ASP A 70 -21.05 16.42 7.94
C ASP A 70 -19.60 16.92 7.75
N ILE A 71 -18.94 16.44 6.67
CA ILE A 71 -17.54 16.71 6.39
C ILE A 71 -17.43 17.97 5.52
N GLN A 72 -16.54 18.87 5.91
CA GLN A 72 -16.23 20.06 5.10
C GLN A 72 -15.65 19.64 3.74
N VAL A 73 -16.21 20.22 2.68
CA VAL A 73 -15.72 19.97 1.31
C VAL A 73 -14.29 20.51 1.18
N PRO A 74 -13.33 19.68 0.73
CA PRO A 74 -11.94 20.11 0.56
C PRO A 74 -11.80 21.09 -0.60
N GLN A 75 -10.68 21.79 -0.61
CA GLN A 75 -10.24 22.42 -1.85
C GLN A 75 -9.94 21.35 -2.90
N LEU A 76 -10.32 21.59 -4.15
CA LEU A 76 -10.13 20.63 -5.25
C LEU A 76 -8.66 20.22 -5.39
N SER A 77 -7.72 21.14 -5.22
CA SER A 77 -6.28 20.86 -5.24
C SER A 77 -5.87 19.87 -4.16
N SER A 78 -6.36 20.03 -2.92
CA SER A 78 -6.05 19.15 -1.79
C SER A 78 -6.60 17.74 -2.00
N ALA A 79 -7.82 17.64 -2.54
CA ALA A 79 -8.43 16.36 -2.88
C ALA A 79 -7.64 15.61 -3.96
N LEU A 80 -7.25 16.30 -5.03
CA LEU A 80 -6.46 15.69 -6.12
C LEU A 80 -5.09 15.22 -5.64
N ILE A 81 -4.41 16.00 -4.79
CA ILE A 81 -3.11 15.63 -4.22
C ILE A 81 -3.26 14.41 -3.28
N LEU A 82 -4.31 14.36 -2.46
CA LEU A 82 -4.58 13.19 -1.62
C LEU A 82 -4.80 11.93 -2.48
N ILE A 83 -5.64 12.03 -3.51
CA ILE A 83 -5.90 10.92 -4.43
C ILE A 83 -4.58 10.47 -5.07
N ALA A 84 -3.78 11.40 -5.60
CA ALA A 84 -2.48 11.07 -6.19
C ALA A 84 -1.55 10.38 -5.18
N ALA A 85 -1.48 10.86 -3.94
CA ALA A 85 -0.68 10.25 -2.87
C ALA A 85 -1.15 8.82 -2.54
N LEU A 86 -2.48 8.57 -2.50
CA LEU A 86 -3.04 7.24 -2.29
C LEU A 86 -2.72 6.27 -3.44
N TYR A 87 -2.72 6.76 -4.70
CA TYR A 87 -2.34 5.92 -5.84
C TYR A 87 -0.83 5.60 -5.87
N VAL A 88 0.03 6.56 -5.54
CA VAL A 88 1.46 6.32 -5.40
C VAL A 88 1.71 5.29 -4.29
N LEU A 89 1.06 5.46 -3.15
CA LEU A 89 1.12 4.49 -2.05
C LEU A 89 0.66 3.10 -2.51
N ALA A 90 -0.46 3.02 -3.21
CA ALA A 90 -1.01 1.77 -3.72
C ALA A 90 -0.03 1.01 -4.62
N VAL A 91 0.62 1.70 -5.55
CA VAL A 91 1.63 1.09 -6.44
C VAL A 91 2.81 0.54 -5.62
N ILE A 92 3.32 1.30 -4.65
CA ILE A 92 4.42 0.85 -3.79
C ILE A 92 4.00 -0.36 -2.95
N LEU A 93 2.80 -0.33 -2.35
CA LEU A 93 2.26 -1.44 -1.58
C LEU A 93 2.01 -2.69 -2.44
N PHE A 94 1.57 -2.51 -3.69
CA PHE A 94 1.43 -3.60 -4.65
C PHE A 94 2.77 -4.30 -4.91
N VAL A 95 3.84 -3.52 -5.18
CA VAL A 95 5.19 -4.05 -5.39
C VAL A 95 5.69 -4.79 -4.16
N LEU A 96 5.50 -4.23 -2.97
CA LEU A 96 5.89 -4.84 -1.69
C LEU A 96 5.12 -6.15 -1.45
N ALA A 97 3.81 -6.14 -1.64
CA ALA A 97 2.93 -7.30 -1.49
C ALA A 97 3.31 -8.43 -2.47
N HIS A 98 3.59 -8.06 -3.73
CA HIS A 98 4.05 -9.00 -4.75
C HIS A 98 5.39 -9.65 -4.36
N ALA A 99 6.32 -8.84 -3.88
CA ALA A 99 7.63 -9.33 -3.43
C ALA A 99 7.51 -10.30 -2.24
N ILE A 100 6.70 -9.96 -1.22
CA ILE A 100 6.46 -10.82 -0.06
C ILE A 100 5.83 -12.15 -0.49
N ALA A 101 4.76 -12.10 -1.29
CA ALA A 101 4.09 -13.30 -1.76
C ALA A 101 5.01 -14.20 -2.60
N SER A 102 5.84 -13.60 -3.48
CA SER A 102 6.81 -14.34 -4.29
C SER A 102 7.96 -14.94 -3.48
N LEU A 103 8.36 -14.29 -2.37
CA LEU A 103 9.40 -14.81 -1.47
C LEU A 103 8.91 -15.99 -0.63
N THR A 104 7.68 -15.94 -0.17
CA THR A 104 7.07 -16.99 0.66
C THR A 104 6.55 -18.15 -0.18
N GLY A 105 5.87 -17.86 -1.30
CA GLY A 105 5.26 -18.83 -2.22
C GLY A 105 4.08 -19.61 -1.62
N LYS A 106 3.61 -19.23 -0.42
CA LYS A 106 2.53 -19.91 0.32
C LYS A 106 1.61 -18.90 0.98
N PHE A 107 0.31 -19.21 1.04
CA PHE A 107 -0.72 -18.33 1.60
C PHE A 107 -0.47 -18.01 3.08
N GLY A 108 -0.31 -19.02 3.94
CA GLY A 108 -0.21 -18.84 5.40
C GLY A 108 0.89 -17.86 5.81
N PRO A 109 2.17 -18.08 5.44
CA PRO A 109 3.25 -17.15 5.75
C PRO A 109 3.06 -15.76 5.14
N THR A 110 2.58 -15.67 3.89
CA THR A 110 2.32 -14.37 3.24
C THR A 110 1.29 -13.57 4.01
N TYR A 111 0.16 -14.19 4.33
CA TYR A 111 -0.93 -13.54 5.05
C TYR A 111 -0.49 -13.11 6.46
N GLY A 112 0.26 -13.95 7.18
CA GLY A 112 0.81 -13.60 8.49
C GLY A 112 1.72 -12.36 8.43
N ILE A 113 2.66 -12.31 7.48
CA ILE A 113 3.57 -11.17 7.31
C ILE A 113 2.81 -9.91 6.93
N THR A 114 1.91 -9.98 5.95
CA THR A 114 1.17 -8.80 5.46
C THR A 114 0.18 -8.26 6.49
N MET A 115 -0.45 -9.13 7.28
CA MET A 115 -1.29 -8.73 8.43
C MET A 115 -0.48 -8.04 9.52
N THR A 116 0.71 -8.58 9.84
CA THR A 116 1.60 -7.95 10.83
C THR A 116 2.05 -6.56 10.36
N LEU A 117 2.40 -6.41 9.08
CA LEU A 117 2.74 -5.11 8.49
C LEU A 117 1.55 -4.15 8.49
N TYR A 118 0.37 -4.62 8.13
CA TYR A 118 -0.85 -3.82 8.12
C TYR A 118 -1.17 -3.23 9.50
N PHE A 119 -1.27 -4.08 10.52
CA PHE A 119 -1.52 -3.60 11.88
C PHE A 119 -0.35 -2.78 12.42
N GLY A 120 0.89 -3.18 12.11
CA GLY A 120 2.08 -2.41 12.46
C GLY A 120 2.03 -0.99 11.90
N PHE A 121 1.71 -0.83 10.62
CA PHE A 121 1.56 0.49 10.01
C PHE A 121 0.40 1.28 10.63
N MET A 122 -0.74 0.64 10.91
CA MET A 122 -1.86 1.32 11.55
C MET A 122 -1.51 1.89 12.92
N VAL A 123 -0.77 1.12 13.75
CA VAL A 123 -0.36 1.57 15.08
C VAL A 123 0.74 2.63 14.99
N ILE A 124 1.81 2.34 14.23
CA ILE A 124 3.00 3.19 14.18
C ILE A 124 2.72 4.54 13.49
N CYS A 125 1.88 4.56 12.45
CA CYS A 125 1.54 5.78 11.72
C CYS A 125 0.38 6.59 12.37
N GLY A 126 -0.03 6.24 13.59
CA GLY A 126 -1.04 7.01 14.33
C GLY A 126 -2.48 6.81 13.84
N MET A 127 -2.75 5.84 12.96
CA MET A 127 -4.08 5.63 12.36
C MET A 127 -5.09 5.05 13.36
N MET A 128 -4.64 4.46 14.45
CA MET A 128 -5.47 3.92 15.54
C MET A 128 -5.66 4.91 16.71
N GLY A 129 -5.40 6.21 16.51
CA GLY A 129 -5.59 7.23 17.54
C GLY A 129 -4.42 7.38 18.52
N VAL A 130 -3.35 6.63 18.37
CA VAL A 130 -2.12 6.81 19.14
C VAL A 130 -1.24 7.82 18.42
N SER A 131 -1.02 9.00 19.02
CA SER A 131 -0.13 10.01 18.44
C SER A 131 1.28 9.47 18.30
N VAL A 132 1.92 9.72 17.14
CA VAL A 132 3.30 9.29 16.85
C VAL A 132 4.28 9.78 17.91
N ASP A 133 4.09 11.00 18.42
CA ASP A 133 4.94 11.63 19.46
C ASP A 133 4.94 10.90 20.80
N ARG A 134 3.97 10.01 21.05
CA ARG A 134 3.88 9.17 22.27
C ARG A 134 4.57 7.82 22.12
N LEU A 135 5.04 7.49 20.94
CA LEU A 135 5.76 6.24 20.69
C LEU A 135 7.21 6.33 21.23
N PRO A 136 7.85 5.21 21.55
CA PRO A 136 9.28 5.16 21.82
C PRO A 136 10.10 5.72 20.63
N GLU A 137 11.23 6.35 20.91
CA GLU A 137 12.06 7.04 19.88
C GLU A 137 12.36 6.19 18.65
N GLY A 138 12.66 4.90 18.84
CA GLY A 138 12.91 3.98 17.73
C GLY A 138 11.69 3.78 16.82
N LEU A 139 10.47 3.74 17.38
CA LEU A 139 9.24 3.63 16.62
C LEU A 139 8.85 4.96 15.96
N GLN A 140 9.15 6.09 16.60
CA GLN A 140 8.99 7.41 15.98
C GLN A 140 9.86 7.55 14.72
N ALA A 141 11.12 7.08 14.77
CA ALA A 141 12.01 7.09 13.61
C ALA A 141 11.42 6.27 12.45
N VAL A 142 10.88 5.08 12.73
CA VAL A 142 10.20 4.25 11.73
C VAL A 142 8.93 4.94 11.22
N ALA A 143 8.11 5.51 12.09
CA ALA A 143 6.90 6.25 11.71
C ALA A 143 7.22 7.41 10.75
N ASN A 144 8.23 8.21 11.08
CA ASN A 144 8.65 9.34 10.26
C ASN A 144 9.32 8.94 8.94
N ALA A 145 9.64 7.67 8.76
CA ALA A 145 10.10 7.12 7.48
C ALA A 145 8.96 6.67 6.56
N LEU A 146 7.72 6.61 7.07
CA LEU A 146 6.56 6.07 6.36
C LEU A 146 5.64 7.17 5.82
N PRO A 147 5.22 7.13 4.54
CA PRO A 147 4.36 8.15 3.95
C PRO A 147 2.99 8.24 4.60
N MET A 148 2.47 7.14 5.15
CA MET A 148 1.19 7.10 5.82
C MET A 148 1.14 8.04 7.04
N THR A 149 2.26 8.22 7.75
CA THR A 149 2.38 9.13 8.89
C THR A 149 2.11 10.57 8.49
N TYR A 150 2.70 11.02 7.41
CA TYR A 150 2.52 12.38 6.90
C TYR A 150 1.09 12.61 6.39
N ILE A 151 0.52 11.62 5.69
CA ILE A 151 -0.88 11.71 5.22
C ILE A 151 -1.85 11.72 6.42
N SER A 152 -1.64 10.91 7.43
CA SER A 152 -2.55 10.82 8.58
C SER A 152 -2.47 12.05 9.50
N ARG A 153 -1.27 12.61 9.70
CA ARG A 153 -1.02 13.70 10.64
C ARG A 153 -1.19 15.09 10.02
N ASP A 154 -0.60 15.29 8.86
CA ASP A 154 -0.36 16.64 8.35
C ASP A 154 -1.38 17.07 7.28
N PHE A 155 -2.01 16.11 6.56
CA PHE A 155 -2.98 16.44 5.52
C PHE A 155 -4.26 17.13 6.00
N ALA A 156 -4.61 16.99 7.29
CA ALA A 156 -5.78 17.65 7.84
C ALA A 156 -5.70 19.18 7.74
N GLY A 157 -4.52 19.76 8.00
CA GLY A 157 -4.30 21.21 7.84
C GLY A 157 -4.30 21.65 6.37
N PHE A 158 -3.74 20.84 5.48
CA PHE A 158 -3.74 21.10 4.04
C PHE A 158 -5.13 20.97 3.40
N TRP A 159 -6.00 20.13 3.95
CA TRP A 159 -7.39 19.95 3.52
C TRP A 159 -8.20 21.23 3.51
N GLN A 160 -7.91 22.12 4.45
CA GLN A 160 -8.58 23.41 4.62
C GLN A 160 -7.86 24.59 3.94
N GLY A 161 -6.81 24.33 3.15
CA GLY A 161 -6.09 25.36 2.40
C GLY A 161 -4.84 25.90 3.07
N GLY A 162 -4.28 25.19 4.05
CA GLY A 162 -2.98 25.51 4.66
C GLY A 162 -1.81 25.27 3.69
N SER A 163 -0.68 25.93 3.92
CA SER A 163 0.57 25.62 3.24
C SER A 163 1.14 24.32 3.78
N TYR A 164 1.56 23.42 2.89
CA TYR A 164 2.16 22.12 3.27
C TYR A 164 3.50 21.92 2.57
N ASP A 165 4.53 21.56 3.33
CA ASP A 165 5.81 21.15 2.77
C ASP A 165 5.75 19.67 2.36
N PHE A 166 5.74 19.41 1.07
CA PHE A 166 5.68 18.04 0.51
C PHE A 166 7.01 17.29 0.55
N THR A 167 8.13 17.96 0.90
CA THR A 167 9.46 17.35 0.89
C THR A 167 9.57 16.10 1.76
N PRO A 168 9.11 16.11 3.04
CA PRO A 168 9.18 14.91 3.88
C PRO A 168 8.31 13.76 3.36
N LEU A 169 7.14 14.08 2.83
CA LEU A 169 6.23 13.09 2.22
C LEU A 169 6.87 12.43 0.99
N LEU A 170 7.47 13.22 0.09
CA LEU A 170 8.13 12.68 -1.10
C LEU A 170 9.32 11.81 -0.75
N LEU A 171 10.15 12.22 0.23
CA LEU A 171 11.27 11.43 0.70
C LEU A 171 10.81 10.10 1.32
N SER A 172 9.71 10.10 2.07
CA SER A 172 9.16 8.88 2.64
C SER A 172 8.60 7.92 1.58
N PHE A 173 7.98 8.44 0.50
CA PHE A 173 7.58 7.62 -0.65
C PHE A 173 8.79 7.01 -1.36
N LEU A 174 9.86 7.79 -1.57
CA LEU A 174 11.09 7.29 -2.17
C LEU A 174 11.70 6.16 -1.31
N LEU A 175 11.79 6.38 0.00
CA LEU A 175 12.34 5.37 0.91
C LEU A 175 11.53 4.07 0.89
N LEU A 176 10.20 4.16 1.03
CA LEU A 176 9.34 2.98 0.98
C LEU A 176 9.39 2.29 -0.39
N GLY A 177 9.47 3.08 -1.48
CA GLY A 177 9.62 2.57 -2.84
C GLY A 177 10.94 1.82 -3.03
N VAL A 178 12.06 2.36 -2.53
CA VAL A 178 13.37 1.68 -2.56
C VAL A 178 13.33 0.37 -1.79
N ILE A 179 12.71 0.35 -0.61
CA ILE A 179 12.53 -0.88 0.18
C ILE A 179 11.69 -1.91 -0.60
N ALA A 180 10.56 -1.50 -1.18
CA ALA A 180 9.72 -2.38 -1.97
C ALA A 180 10.46 -2.97 -3.19
N CYS A 181 11.24 -2.14 -3.90
CA CYS A 181 12.07 -2.58 -5.03
C CYS A 181 13.19 -3.53 -4.59
N ALA A 182 13.83 -3.29 -3.43
CA ALA A 182 14.85 -4.19 -2.88
C ALA A 182 14.27 -5.58 -2.57
N PHE A 183 13.09 -5.63 -1.95
CA PHE A 183 12.37 -6.89 -1.71
C PHE A 183 11.98 -7.59 -3.02
N LEU A 184 11.53 -6.84 -4.03
CA LEU A 184 11.22 -7.39 -5.34
C LEU A 184 12.45 -8.00 -6.00
N PHE A 185 13.59 -7.29 -5.97
CA PHE A 185 14.86 -7.79 -6.50
C PHE A 185 15.32 -9.06 -5.80
N ALA A 186 15.25 -9.09 -4.47
CA ALA A 186 15.56 -10.28 -3.66
C ALA A 186 14.66 -11.47 -4.04
N SER A 187 13.39 -11.22 -4.30
CA SER A 187 12.43 -12.23 -4.76
C SER A 187 12.80 -12.82 -6.11
N ILE A 188 13.12 -11.96 -7.09
CA ILE A 188 13.53 -12.38 -8.44
C ILE A 188 14.83 -13.20 -8.36
N TRP A 189 15.79 -12.76 -7.56
CA TRP A 189 17.07 -13.46 -7.40
C TRP A 189 16.92 -14.84 -6.77
N LYS A 190 16.08 -14.97 -5.74
CA LYS A 190 15.75 -16.26 -5.10
C LYS A 190 15.09 -17.21 -6.08
N ASN A 191 14.14 -16.72 -6.90
CA ASN A 191 13.41 -17.56 -7.83
C ASN A 191 14.29 -18.04 -9.01
N LYS A 192 15.23 -17.23 -9.48
CA LYS A 192 16.20 -17.65 -10.50
C LYS A 192 17.07 -18.81 -10.04
N ARG A 193 17.47 -18.83 -8.76
CA ARG A 193 18.30 -19.92 -8.20
C ARG A 193 17.57 -21.26 -8.04
N LYS A 194 16.24 -21.27 -8.05
CA LYS A 194 15.45 -22.51 -7.98
C LYS A 194 15.28 -23.19 -9.34
N ILE A 195 15.54 -22.49 -10.43
CA ILE A 195 15.35 -22.98 -11.82
C ILE A 195 16.70 -23.43 -12.43
N SER A 196 17.82 -23.03 -11.83
CA SER A 196 19.19 -23.50 -12.17
C SER A 196 19.58 -24.69 -11.33
#